data_d7fec060da44cfbcebc1c16e55298555
#
_entry.id   d7fec060da44cfbcebc1c16e55298555
#
_cell.length_a   1.000
_cell.length_b   1.000
_cell.length_c   1.000
_cell.angle_alpha   90.00
_cell.angle_beta   90.00
_cell.angle_gamma   90.00
#
_symmetry.space_group_name_H-M   'P 1'
#
loop_
_entity.id
_entity.type
_entity.pdbx_description
1 polymer ?
#
loop_
_entity_poly.entity_id
_entity_poly.type
_entity_poly.pdbx_seq_one_letter_code
_entity_poly.pdbx_strand_id
1 'polypeptide(L)'
;MKTLQNNFVEAIGNTPLFKLKAASEITGCNIYGKAEYLNPGGSVKDRAALALIRDAEEKKLISKGGTIVEGTAGNTGIGLCLLGNSIGYKTIIVMNDNQTQEKKDLLRNIGADLRLVPPKPYKDENNFVKYAGRLADELKSSNNHGVVWANQFDNTANSKGHYETTGPEIWEQTDGKIDGFVCSSGTGGAIAGVSYTHLTLPTVCRV
;
A
#
# COMPACT_ATOMS: atom_id res chain seq x y z
N MET A 1 22.37 -10.32 8.87
CA MET A 1 21.55 -9.62 7.84
C MET A 1 21.87 -10.22 6.49
N LYS A 2 20.86 -10.62 5.70
CA LYS A 2 21.10 -10.91 4.28
C LYS A 2 21.45 -9.59 3.59
N THR A 3 22.61 -9.49 2.99
CA THR A 3 23.07 -8.29 2.28
C THR A 3 22.67 -8.28 0.81
N LEU A 4 22.22 -9.42 0.27
CA LEU A 4 21.74 -9.56 -1.10
C LEU A 4 20.27 -9.93 -1.10
N GLN A 5 19.45 -9.16 -1.83
CA GLN A 5 18.04 -9.40 -2.04
C GLN A 5 17.78 -9.66 -3.53
N ASN A 6 16.90 -10.61 -3.84
CA ASN A 6 16.65 -11.02 -5.23
C ASN A 6 15.68 -10.07 -5.96
N ASN A 7 14.83 -9.38 -5.20
CA ASN A 7 13.83 -8.46 -5.74
C ASN A 7 13.37 -7.46 -4.67
N PHE A 8 12.58 -6.47 -5.06
CA PHE A 8 12.06 -5.43 -4.15
C PHE A 8 11.12 -5.97 -3.07
N VAL A 9 10.49 -7.12 -3.27
CA VAL A 9 9.58 -7.73 -2.28
C VAL A 9 10.31 -8.04 -0.97
N GLU A 10 11.56 -8.51 -1.06
CA GLU A 10 12.37 -8.85 0.12
C GLU A 10 12.83 -7.64 0.93
N ALA A 11 12.73 -6.43 0.35
CA ALA A 11 13.10 -5.17 0.98
C ALA A 11 11.94 -4.47 1.71
N ILE A 12 10.72 -5.01 1.59
CA ILE A 12 9.53 -4.41 2.21
C ILE A 12 9.42 -4.86 3.66
N GLY A 13 9.06 -3.89 4.51
CA GLY A 13 8.88 -4.15 5.92
C GLY A 13 10.19 -4.15 6.71
N ASN A 14 10.14 -4.64 7.93
CA ASN A 14 11.24 -4.61 8.89
C ASN A 14 11.86 -3.21 9.04
N THR A 15 11.03 -2.18 8.88
CA THR A 15 11.46 -0.79 8.99
C THR A 15 11.79 -0.45 10.45
N PRO A 16 12.82 0.37 10.72
CA PRO A 16 13.19 0.71 12.08
C PRO A 16 12.19 1.64 12.75
N LEU A 17 12.19 1.62 14.08
CA LEU A 17 11.57 2.62 14.94
C LEU A 17 12.63 3.61 15.41
N PHE A 18 12.40 4.91 15.17
CA PHE A 18 13.26 5.99 15.65
C PHE A 18 12.59 6.74 16.78
N LYS A 19 13.32 6.98 17.88
CA LYS A 19 12.84 7.88 18.94
C LYS A 19 12.81 9.32 18.42
N LEU A 20 11.63 9.93 18.47
CA LEU A 20 11.42 11.32 18.10
C LEU A 20 11.76 12.22 19.29
N LYS A 21 13.01 12.66 19.36
CA LYS A 21 13.56 13.38 20.52
C LYS A 21 12.73 14.58 20.92
N ALA A 22 12.51 15.52 20.01
CA ALA A 22 11.78 16.76 20.29
C ALA A 22 10.34 16.49 20.78
N ALA A 23 9.61 15.58 20.12
CA ALA A 23 8.25 15.23 20.53
C ALA A 23 8.24 14.54 21.91
N SER A 24 9.24 13.70 22.19
CA SER A 24 9.35 13.03 23.48
C SER A 24 9.68 14.01 24.62
N GLU A 25 10.54 14.97 24.38
CA GLU A 25 10.91 16.02 25.38
C GLU A 25 9.72 16.93 25.70
N ILE A 26 8.95 17.35 24.67
CA ILE A 26 7.77 18.22 24.85
C ILE A 26 6.66 17.53 25.64
N THR A 27 6.47 16.24 25.41
CA THR A 27 5.32 15.50 25.99
C THR A 27 5.65 14.76 27.28
N GLY A 28 6.93 14.57 27.58
CA GLY A 28 7.38 13.69 28.67
C GLY A 28 7.17 12.20 28.41
N CYS A 29 6.76 11.82 27.18
CA CYS A 29 6.51 10.45 26.76
C CYS A 29 7.63 9.93 25.85
N ASN A 30 7.78 8.61 25.73
CA ASN A 30 8.61 8.03 24.69
C ASN A 30 7.83 7.93 23.38
N ILE A 31 8.10 8.82 22.44
CA ILE A 31 7.45 8.84 21.13
C ILE A 31 8.40 8.29 20.07
N TYR A 32 7.92 7.31 19.30
CA TYR A 32 8.65 6.65 18.24
C TYR A 32 7.95 6.84 16.89
N GLY A 33 8.73 6.99 15.84
CA GLY A 33 8.25 6.99 14.44
C GLY A 33 8.73 5.74 13.71
N LYS A 34 7.80 4.98 13.13
CA LYS A 34 8.13 3.87 12.25
C LYS A 34 8.50 4.38 10.87
N ALA A 35 9.73 4.09 10.43
CA ALA A 35 10.32 4.68 9.24
C ALA A 35 9.85 4.04 7.94
N GLU A 36 8.55 4.12 7.64
CA GLU A 36 7.95 3.52 6.45
C GLU A 36 8.45 4.13 5.13
N TYR A 37 9.10 5.28 5.16
CA TYR A 37 9.79 5.88 4.02
C TYR A 37 11.02 5.09 3.56
N LEU A 38 11.49 4.11 4.33
CA LEU A 38 12.58 3.21 3.98
C LEU A 38 12.15 2.00 3.17
N ASN A 39 10.84 1.80 2.96
CA ASN A 39 10.39 0.83 1.97
C ASN A 39 10.82 1.26 0.55
N PRO A 40 10.99 0.34 -0.42
CA PRO A 40 11.48 0.65 -1.77
C PRO A 40 10.74 1.75 -2.51
N GLY A 41 9.42 1.83 -2.39
CA GLY A 41 8.57 2.88 -2.96
C GLY A 41 8.42 4.11 -2.07
N GLY A 42 9.16 4.17 -0.96
CA GLY A 42 9.21 5.32 -0.07
C GLY A 42 8.01 5.50 0.85
N SER A 43 7.19 4.48 1.07
CA SER A 43 6.01 4.64 1.92
C SER A 43 5.47 3.32 2.49
N VAL A 44 4.56 3.46 3.47
CA VAL A 44 3.78 2.35 4.03
C VAL A 44 2.91 1.62 2.99
N LYS A 45 2.63 2.23 1.85
CA LYS A 45 1.79 1.64 0.80
C LYS A 45 2.45 0.47 0.08
N ASP A 46 3.76 0.32 0.17
CA ASP A 46 4.47 -0.84 -0.37
C ASP A 46 4.03 -2.12 0.32
N ARG A 47 3.74 -2.05 1.64
CA ARG A 47 3.17 -3.18 2.40
C ARG A 47 1.77 -3.54 1.92
N ALA A 48 0.92 -2.53 1.72
CA ALA A 48 -0.42 -2.75 1.18
C ALA A 48 -0.36 -3.33 -0.23
N ALA A 49 0.49 -2.79 -1.10
CA ALA A 49 0.69 -3.30 -2.45
C ALA A 49 1.13 -4.77 -2.47
N LEU A 50 2.10 -5.13 -1.62
CA LEU A 50 2.56 -6.51 -1.48
C LEU A 50 1.43 -7.45 -1.01
N ALA A 51 0.67 -7.03 0.00
CA ALA A 51 -0.44 -7.83 0.52
C ALA A 51 -1.54 -8.04 -0.53
N LEU A 52 -1.88 -7.01 -1.29
CA LEU A 52 -2.88 -7.09 -2.37
C LEU A 52 -2.43 -8.02 -3.50
N ILE A 53 -1.15 -7.97 -3.88
CA ILE A 53 -0.61 -8.87 -4.91
C ILE A 53 -0.62 -10.31 -4.43
N ARG A 54 -0.13 -10.58 -3.21
CA ARG A 54 -0.10 -11.93 -2.65
C ARG A 54 -1.50 -12.54 -2.49
N ASP A 55 -2.46 -11.75 -2.05
CA ASP A 55 -3.86 -12.19 -1.96
C ASP A 55 -4.42 -12.61 -3.32
N ALA A 56 -4.11 -11.84 -4.37
CA ALA A 56 -4.51 -12.18 -5.74
C ALA A 56 -3.82 -13.45 -6.26
N GLU A 57 -2.55 -13.67 -5.91
CA GLU A 57 -1.79 -14.89 -6.23
C GLU A 57 -2.36 -16.11 -5.49
N GLU A 58 -2.58 -16.00 -4.17
CA GLU A 58 -3.15 -17.06 -3.33
C GLU A 58 -4.54 -17.51 -3.83
N LYS A 59 -5.37 -16.53 -4.24
CA LYS A 59 -6.69 -16.77 -4.84
C LYS A 59 -6.62 -17.25 -6.29
N LYS A 60 -5.44 -17.35 -6.88
CA LYS A 60 -5.22 -17.72 -8.29
C LYS A 60 -5.94 -16.82 -9.29
N LEU A 61 -6.13 -15.56 -8.93
CA LEU A 61 -6.74 -14.55 -9.79
C LEU A 61 -5.74 -13.98 -10.80
N ILE A 62 -4.45 -14.09 -10.52
CA ILE A 62 -3.36 -13.60 -11.34
C ILE A 62 -2.17 -14.55 -11.28
N SER A 63 -1.43 -14.65 -12.38
CA SER A 63 -0.16 -15.35 -12.51
C SER A 63 0.86 -14.50 -13.24
N LYS A 64 2.14 -14.89 -13.21
CA LYS A 64 3.22 -14.13 -13.85
C LYS A 64 2.86 -13.76 -15.30
N GLY A 65 2.96 -12.48 -15.65
CA GLY A 65 2.50 -11.92 -16.92
C GLY A 65 1.10 -11.32 -16.88
N GLY A 66 0.37 -11.48 -15.77
CA GLY A 66 -0.92 -10.87 -15.55
C GLY A 66 -0.86 -9.36 -15.32
N THR A 67 -2.02 -8.75 -15.15
CA THR A 67 -2.16 -7.28 -15.06
C THR A 67 -2.85 -6.88 -13.77
N ILE A 68 -2.28 -5.92 -13.06
CA ILE A 68 -2.84 -5.30 -11.87
C ILE A 68 -3.37 -3.92 -12.26
N VAL A 69 -4.61 -3.63 -11.92
CA VAL A 69 -5.26 -2.34 -12.17
C VAL A 69 -5.57 -1.67 -10.84
N GLU A 70 -5.26 -0.39 -10.71
CA GLU A 70 -5.62 0.38 -9.51
C GLU A 70 -5.95 1.83 -9.85
N GLY A 71 -7.00 2.34 -9.18
CA GLY A 71 -7.38 3.75 -9.22
C GLY A 71 -6.72 4.51 -8.08
N THR A 72 -5.60 5.19 -8.35
CA THR A 72 -4.87 5.92 -7.31
C THR A 72 -4.03 7.05 -7.87
N ALA A 73 -3.94 8.14 -7.13
CA ALA A 73 -3.04 9.28 -7.43
C ALA A 73 -1.84 9.33 -6.48
N GLY A 74 -1.58 8.26 -5.74
CA GLY A 74 -0.61 8.28 -4.64
C GLY A 74 0.31 7.06 -4.59
N ASN A 75 0.85 6.89 -3.39
CA ASN A 75 1.92 5.92 -3.11
C ASN A 75 1.53 4.45 -3.37
N THR A 76 0.23 4.10 -3.34
CA THR A 76 -0.20 2.73 -3.68
C THR A 76 0.14 2.38 -5.12
N GLY A 77 -0.04 3.33 -6.05
CA GLY A 77 0.37 3.14 -7.45
C GLY A 77 1.87 2.91 -7.58
N ILE A 78 2.67 3.65 -6.84
CA ILE A 78 4.14 3.48 -6.82
C ILE A 78 4.50 2.08 -6.32
N GLY A 79 3.95 1.66 -5.18
CA GLY A 79 4.21 0.34 -4.61
C GLY A 79 3.79 -0.80 -5.56
N LEU A 80 2.58 -0.74 -6.14
CA LEU A 80 2.09 -1.74 -7.09
C LEU A 80 2.98 -1.83 -8.34
N CYS A 81 3.44 -0.69 -8.87
CA CYS A 81 4.32 -0.68 -10.05
C CYS A 81 5.70 -1.26 -9.76
N LEU A 82 6.35 -0.80 -8.69
CA LEU A 82 7.68 -1.31 -8.32
C LEU A 82 7.66 -2.81 -8.06
N LEU A 83 6.67 -3.27 -7.27
CA LEU A 83 6.54 -4.68 -6.96
C LEU A 83 6.10 -5.49 -8.17
N GLY A 84 5.06 -5.05 -8.86
CA GLY A 84 4.56 -5.74 -10.05
C GLY A 84 5.67 -5.97 -11.08
N ASN A 85 6.40 -4.93 -11.43
CA ASN A 85 7.53 -5.04 -12.37
C ASN A 85 8.62 -5.97 -11.86
N SER A 86 8.93 -5.91 -10.55
CA SER A 86 9.97 -6.74 -9.93
C SER A 86 9.67 -8.24 -9.99
N ILE A 87 8.40 -8.63 -10.00
CA ILE A 87 7.95 -10.03 -9.99
C ILE A 87 7.21 -10.46 -11.26
N GLY A 88 7.17 -9.58 -12.27
CA GLY A 88 6.74 -9.93 -13.62
C GLY A 88 5.26 -9.70 -13.92
N TYR A 89 4.61 -8.75 -13.24
CA TYR A 89 3.26 -8.26 -13.56
C TYR A 89 3.31 -6.95 -14.33
N LYS A 90 2.28 -6.70 -15.12
CA LYS A 90 1.99 -5.38 -15.69
C LYS A 90 1.12 -4.60 -14.73
N THR A 91 1.27 -3.28 -14.69
CA THR A 91 0.45 -2.41 -13.85
C THR A 91 -0.19 -1.30 -14.66
N ILE A 92 -1.50 -1.15 -14.49
CA ILE A 92 -2.29 -0.05 -15.04
C ILE A 92 -2.73 0.81 -13.88
N ILE A 93 -2.31 2.08 -13.89
CA ILE A 93 -2.71 3.05 -12.88
C ILE A 93 -3.65 4.07 -13.50
N VAL A 94 -4.84 4.18 -12.93
CA VAL A 94 -5.82 5.19 -13.30
C VAL A 94 -5.75 6.35 -12.32
N MET A 95 -5.56 7.56 -12.82
CA MET A 95 -5.53 8.76 -11.98
C MET A 95 -6.19 9.95 -12.66
N ASN A 96 -6.58 10.93 -11.86
CA ASN A 96 -7.10 12.19 -12.38
C ASN A 96 -6.01 12.95 -13.16
N ASP A 97 -6.39 13.55 -14.27
CA ASP A 97 -5.49 14.32 -15.15
C ASP A 97 -4.98 15.63 -14.53
N ASN A 98 -5.66 16.15 -13.48
CA ASN A 98 -5.26 17.34 -12.74
C ASN A 98 -4.17 17.10 -11.67
N GLN A 99 -3.60 15.90 -11.61
CA GLN A 99 -2.45 15.63 -10.75
C GLN A 99 -1.17 16.27 -11.29
N THR A 100 -0.19 16.50 -10.41
CA THR A 100 1.08 17.13 -10.81
C THR A 100 1.83 16.32 -11.86
N GLN A 101 2.60 17.00 -12.71
CA GLN A 101 3.38 16.33 -13.75
C GLN A 101 4.40 15.38 -13.14
N GLU A 102 5.02 15.73 -12.02
CA GLU A 102 5.99 14.91 -11.29
C GLU A 102 5.43 13.52 -10.93
N LYS A 103 4.18 13.48 -10.43
CA LYS A 103 3.52 12.19 -10.08
C LYS A 103 3.27 11.34 -11.33
N LYS A 104 2.85 11.96 -12.41
CA LYS A 104 2.61 11.27 -13.68
C LYS A 104 3.91 10.70 -14.24
N ASP A 105 4.96 11.48 -14.23
CA ASP A 105 6.27 11.08 -14.76
C ASP A 105 6.90 10.00 -13.89
N LEU A 106 6.79 10.11 -12.57
CA LEU A 106 7.25 9.07 -11.66
C LEU A 106 6.60 7.72 -11.97
N LEU A 107 5.26 7.67 -12.10
CA LEU A 107 4.56 6.43 -12.42
C LEU A 107 4.96 5.86 -13.78
N ARG A 108 5.10 6.69 -14.81
CA ARG A 108 5.58 6.26 -16.13
C ARG A 108 7.00 5.73 -16.07
N ASN A 109 7.89 6.41 -15.37
CA ASN A 109 9.31 6.03 -15.24
C ASN A 109 9.50 4.69 -14.54
N ILE A 110 8.62 4.35 -13.60
CA ILE A 110 8.63 3.04 -12.94
C ILE A 110 7.81 1.97 -13.70
N GLY A 111 7.35 2.28 -14.93
CA GLY A 111 6.77 1.32 -15.85
C GLY A 111 5.26 1.12 -15.76
N ALA A 112 4.51 2.07 -15.17
CA ALA A 112 3.06 2.03 -15.20
C ALA A 112 2.49 2.33 -16.58
N ASP A 113 1.49 1.57 -17.03
CA ASP A 113 0.53 2.03 -18.05
C ASP A 113 -0.41 3.03 -17.36
N LEU A 114 -0.12 4.32 -17.53
CA LEU A 114 -0.83 5.40 -16.84
C LEU A 114 -2.03 5.86 -17.67
N ARG A 115 -3.23 5.68 -17.09
CA ARG A 115 -4.50 6.14 -17.68
C ARG A 115 -4.98 7.39 -16.94
N LEU A 116 -5.09 8.50 -17.68
CA LEU A 116 -5.56 9.77 -17.14
C LEU A 116 -7.05 9.95 -17.45
N VAL A 117 -7.82 10.33 -16.43
CA VAL A 117 -9.25 10.60 -16.55
C VAL A 117 -9.58 11.97 -15.95
N PRO A 118 -10.63 12.64 -16.42
CA PRO A 118 -11.08 13.89 -15.81
C PRO A 118 -11.44 13.71 -14.32
N PRO A 119 -11.17 14.69 -13.46
CA PRO A 119 -11.50 14.61 -12.05
C PRO A 119 -13.02 14.58 -11.86
N LYS A 120 -13.50 13.59 -11.14
CA LYS A 120 -14.92 13.39 -10.82
C LYS A 120 -15.08 13.05 -9.32
N PRO A 121 -16.17 13.52 -8.69
CA PRO A 121 -16.50 13.13 -7.33
C PRO A 121 -16.62 11.60 -7.18
N TYR A 122 -16.40 11.06 -5.99
CA TYR A 122 -16.49 9.61 -5.75
C TYR A 122 -17.88 9.02 -6.08
N LYS A 123 -18.94 9.83 -5.98
CA LYS A 123 -20.31 9.41 -6.34
C LYS A 123 -20.51 9.19 -7.85
N ASP A 124 -19.68 9.81 -8.68
CA ASP A 124 -19.75 9.68 -10.15
C ASP A 124 -19.17 8.32 -10.56
N GLU A 125 -19.86 7.63 -11.48
CA GLU A 125 -19.38 6.35 -12.02
C GLU A 125 -18.06 6.48 -12.79
N ASN A 126 -17.74 7.67 -13.31
CA ASN A 126 -16.48 7.95 -13.98
C ASN A 126 -15.38 8.44 -13.03
N ASN A 127 -15.59 8.34 -11.71
CA ASN A 127 -14.50 8.55 -10.76
C ASN A 127 -13.38 7.55 -11.04
N PHE A 128 -12.13 8.00 -10.95
CA PHE A 128 -10.95 7.20 -11.31
C PHE A 128 -10.84 5.84 -10.57
N VAL A 129 -11.34 5.75 -9.33
CA VAL A 129 -11.36 4.48 -8.58
C VAL A 129 -12.36 3.51 -9.19
N LYS A 130 -13.59 3.95 -9.43
CA LYS A 130 -14.64 3.14 -10.06
C LYS A 130 -14.30 2.77 -11.50
N TYR A 131 -13.74 3.71 -12.24
CA TYR A 131 -13.26 3.47 -13.59
C TYR A 131 -12.18 2.37 -13.62
N ALA A 132 -11.26 2.36 -12.67
CA ALA A 132 -10.24 1.31 -12.56
C ALA A 132 -10.86 -0.08 -12.37
N GLY A 133 -11.90 -0.20 -11.53
CA GLY A 133 -12.63 -1.45 -11.35
C GLY A 133 -13.27 -1.95 -12.65
N ARG A 134 -14.00 -1.09 -13.35
CA ARG A 134 -14.61 -1.44 -14.67
C ARG A 134 -13.54 -1.80 -15.70
N LEU A 135 -12.47 -1.04 -15.79
CA LEU A 135 -11.36 -1.32 -16.70
C LEU A 135 -10.74 -2.70 -16.43
N ALA A 136 -10.58 -3.07 -15.15
CA ALA A 136 -10.08 -4.39 -14.79
C ALA A 136 -11.05 -5.49 -15.29
N ASP A 137 -12.36 -5.30 -15.13
CA ASP A 137 -13.38 -6.24 -15.61
C ASP A 137 -13.39 -6.35 -17.16
N GLU A 138 -13.28 -5.25 -17.87
CA GLU A 138 -13.19 -5.22 -19.33
C GLU A 138 -11.95 -5.96 -19.86
N LEU A 139 -10.85 -5.85 -19.14
CA LEU A 139 -9.58 -6.47 -19.54
C LEU A 139 -9.45 -7.95 -19.15
N LYS A 140 -10.35 -8.52 -18.35
CA LYS A 140 -10.26 -9.92 -17.90
C LYS A 140 -10.11 -10.93 -19.03
N SER A 141 -10.81 -10.73 -20.12
CA SER A 141 -10.73 -11.61 -21.30
C SER A 141 -9.50 -11.40 -22.18
N SER A 142 -8.76 -10.31 -21.97
CA SER A 142 -7.61 -9.92 -22.79
C SER A 142 -6.27 -10.48 -22.33
N ASN A 143 -6.23 -11.06 -21.12
CA ASN A 143 -4.98 -11.58 -20.55
C ASN A 143 -5.19 -12.94 -19.88
N ASN A 144 -4.65 -13.99 -20.50
CA ASN A 144 -4.75 -15.37 -20.02
C ASN A 144 -4.05 -15.60 -18.66
N HIS A 145 -3.21 -14.66 -18.22
CA HIS A 145 -2.53 -14.68 -16.93
C HIS A 145 -3.31 -13.98 -15.81
N GLY A 146 -4.52 -13.53 -16.12
CA GLY A 146 -5.41 -12.85 -15.20
C GLY A 146 -5.24 -11.33 -15.17
N VAL A 147 -6.34 -10.67 -14.80
CA VAL A 147 -6.40 -9.22 -14.55
C VAL A 147 -7.11 -9.01 -13.23
N VAL A 148 -6.52 -8.24 -12.32
CA VAL A 148 -7.09 -7.95 -11.02
C VAL A 148 -7.18 -6.46 -10.77
N TRP A 149 -8.30 -6.02 -10.21
CA TRP A 149 -8.40 -4.73 -9.57
C TRP A 149 -7.90 -4.86 -8.12
N ALA A 150 -6.84 -4.15 -7.77
CA ALA A 150 -6.24 -4.22 -6.44
C ALA A 150 -7.21 -3.73 -5.34
N ASN A 151 -8.02 -2.69 -5.65
CA ASN A 151 -9.10 -2.18 -4.79
C ASN A 151 -8.66 -1.94 -3.35
N GLN A 152 -7.67 -1.08 -3.17
CA GLN A 152 -7.05 -0.81 -1.86
C GLN A 152 -8.01 -0.41 -0.75
N PHE A 153 -9.19 0.12 -1.09
CA PHE A 153 -10.17 0.60 -0.11
C PHE A 153 -11.04 -0.52 0.47
N ASP A 154 -11.47 -1.47 -0.37
CA ASP A 154 -12.41 -2.52 0.06
C ASP A 154 -11.75 -3.90 0.20
N ASN A 155 -10.59 -4.11 -0.42
CA ASN A 155 -9.87 -5.37 -0.29
C ASN A 155 -9.21 -5.50 1.08
N THR A 156 -9.75 -6.40 1.89
CA THR A 156 -9.29 -6.67 3.27
C THR A 156 -7.86 -7.21 3.35
N ALA A 157 -7.26 -7.65 2.24
CA ALA A 157 -5.85 -8.03 2.18
C ALA A 157 -4.93 -6.88 2.61
N ASN A 158 -5.34 -5.62 2.40
CA ASN A 158 -4.63 -4.45 2.88
C ASN A 158 -4.49 -4.48 4.42
N SER A 159 -5.58 -4.63 5.16
CA SER A 159 -5.53 -4.70 6.63
C SER A 159 -4.87 -6.00 7.13
N LYS A 160 -5.10 -7.13 6.44
CA LYS A 160 -4.45 -8.41 6.74
C LYS A 160 -2.93 -8.29 6.65
N GLY A 161 -2.39 -7.64 5.62
CA GLY A 161 -0.95 -7.42 5.48
C GLY A 161 -0.34 -6.64 6.64
N HIS A 162 -1.04 -5.61 7.15
CA HIS A 162 -0.61 -4.88 8.34
C HIS A 162 -0.73 -5.70 9.62
N TYR A 163 -1.76 -6.54 9.73
CA TYR A 163 -1.93 -7.49 10.83
C TYR A 163 -0.77 -8.49 10.90
N GLU A 164 -0.35 -9.01 9.76
CA GLU A 164 0.67 -10.06 9.66
C GLU A 164 2.10 -9.51 9.74
N THR A 165 2.32 -8.21 9.47
CA THR A 165 3.67 -7.61 9.39
C THR A 165 3.85 -6.41 10.31
N THR A 166 3.17 -5.29 10.04
CA THR A 166 3.40 -4.01 10.73
C THR A 166 3.13 -4.10 12.22
N GLY A 167 2.04 -4.74 12.60
CA GLY A 167 1.67 -4.93 14.00
C GLY A 167 2.69 -5.74 14.78
N PRO A 168 3.04 -6.96 14.34
CA PRO A 168 4.08 -7.77 14.95
C PRO A 168 5.45 -7.08 15.02
N GLU A 169 5.87 -6.39 13.98
CA GLU A 169 7.12 -5.62 13.97
C GLU A 169 7.13 -4.54 15.06
N ILE A 170 6.04 -3.76 15.20
CA ILE A 170 5.93 -2.73 16.23
C ILE A 170 5.98 -3.37 17.62
N TRP A 171 5.24 -4.45 17.82
CA TRP A 171 5.20 -5.17 19.09
C TRP A 171 6.57 -5.68 19.51
N GLU A 172 7.28 -6.33 18.60
CA GLU A 172 8.64 -6.85 18.84
C GLU A 172 9.64 -5.71 19.11
N GLN A 173 9.60 -4.65 18.30
CA GLN A 173 10.51 -3.50 18.42
C GLN A 173 10.32 -2.69 19.71
N THR A 174 9.17 -2.83 20.35
CA THR A 174 8.85 -2.16 21.62
C THR A 174 8.90 -3.10 22.82
N ASP A 175 9.35 -4.35 22.67
CA ASP A 175 9.28 -5.41 23.70
C ASP A 175 7.87 -5.55 24.29
N GLY A 176 6.84 -5.37 23.48
CA GLY A 176 5.45 -5.39 23.89
C GLY A 176 5.01 -4.20 24.78
N LYS A 177 5.85 -3.19 24.93
CA LYS A 177 5.59 -2.03 25.78
C LYS A 177 5.15 -0.84 24.96
N ILE A 178 3.89 -0.83 24.57
CA ILE A 178 3.27 0.24 23.78
C ILE A 178 1.95 0.65 24.43
N ASP A 179 1.80 1.94 24.72
CA ASP A 179 0.60 2.52 25.33
C ASP A 179 -0.35 3.12 24.30
N GLY A 180 0.14 3.46 23.12
CA GLY A 180 -0.66 4.11 22.07
C GLY A 180 -0.06 3.94 20.69
N PHE A 181 -0.94 3.81 19.68
CA PHE A 181 -0.59 3.78 18.27
C PHE A 181 -1.35 4.88 17.53
N VAL A 182 -0.62 5.70 16.80
CA VAL A 182 -1.18 6.80 15.99
C VAL A 182 -0.73 6.64 14.55
N CYS A 183 -1.66 6.67 13.63
CA CYS A 183 -1.36 6.70 12.20
C CYS A 183 -2.40 7.52 11.43
N SER A 184 -2.04 7.98 10.23
CA SER A 184 -3.00 8.55 9.30
C SER A 184 -3.96 7.48 8.78
N SER A 185 -5.23 7.83 8.63
CA SER A 185 -6.25 6.95 8.07
C SER A 185 -6.66 7.44 6.69
N GLY A 186 -6.21 6.73 5.64
CA GLY A 186 -6.73 6.86 4.27
C GLY A 186 -7.65 5.69 3.95
N THR A 187 -7.07 4.52 3.68
CA THR A 187 -7.83 3.27 3.47
C THR A 187 -8.26 2.58 4.77
N GLY A 188 -7.73 3.01 5.91
CA GLY A 188 -7.97 2.34 7.19
C GLY A 188 -7.14 1.05 7.41
N GLY A 189 -6.44 0.55 6.39
CA GLY A 189 -5.73 -0.74 6.47
C GLY A 189 -4.71 -0.81 7.60
N ALA A 190 -3.85 0.19 7.75
CA ALA A 190 -2.82 0.21 8.78
C ALA A 190 -3.42 0.25 10.19
N ILE A 191 -4.39 1.15 10.43
CA ILE A 191 -5.00 1.24 11.76
C ILE A 191 -5.78 -0.03 12.10
N ALA A 192 -6.55 -0.57 11.17
CA ALA A 192 -7.29 -1.81 11.38
C ALA A 192 -6.33 -2.98 11.65
N GLY A 193 -5.34 -3.21 10.79
CA GLY A 193 -4.41 -4.34 10.92
C GLY A 193 -3.59 -4.29 12.21
N VAL A 194 -2.98 -3.15 12.54
CA VAL A 194 -2.16 -3.00 13.75
C VAL A 194 -3.00 -3.12 15.03
N SER A 195 -4.21 -2.54 15.04
CA SER A 195 -5.08 -2.61 16.24
C SER A 195 -5.56 -4.03 16.55
N TYR A 196 -5.69 -4.89 15.53
CA TYR A 196 -6.12 -6.28 15.71
C TYR A 196 -5.00 -7.23 16.16
N THR A 197 -3.74 -6.80 16.18
CA THR A 197 -2.63 -7.66 16.64
C THR A 197 -2.67 -7.83 18.17
N HIS A 198 -1.79 -7.20 18.89
CA HIS A 198 -1.74 -7.31 20.37
C HIS A 198 -2.22 -6.04 21.06
N LEU A 199 -2.60 -5.03 20.28
CA LEU A 199 -3.03 -3.75 20.79
C LEU A 199 -4.54 -3.73 20.98
N THR A 200 -5.03 -4.35 22.07
CA THR A 200 -6.42 -4.18 22.54
C THR A 200 -6.63 -2.80 23.20
N LEU A 201 -5.93 -1.78 22.68
CA LEU A 201 -6.02 -0.42 23.22
C LEU A 201 -7.29 0.26 22.72
N PRO A 202 -7.92 1.13 23.53
CA PRO A 202 -9.04 1.94 23.07
C PRO A 202 -8.59 2.81 21.89
N THR A 203 -9.12 2.51 20.71
CA THR A 203 -8.80 3.23 19.48
C THR A 203 -9.49 4.59 19.51
N VAL A 204 -8.75 5.66 19.73
CA VAL A 204 -9.25 7.03 19.51
C VAL A 204 -8.92 7.43 18.07
N CYS A 205 -9.88 7.25 17.18
CA CYS A 205 -9.78 7.77 15.82
C CYS A 205 -10.23 9.24 15.84
N ARG A 206 -9.31 10.19 15.61
CA ARG A 206 -9.68 11.57 15.26
C ARG A 206 -9.45 11.72 13.75
N VAL A 207 -10.52 11.94 13.02
CA VAL A 207 -10.54 12.30 11.61
C VAL A 207 -10.19 13.77 11.48
#